data_802b8443cf0bd8bbae6b7bcbb7cdf247
#
_entry.id   802b8443cf0bd8bbae6b7bcbb7cdf247
#
_cell.length_a   1.000
_cell.length_b   1.000
_cell.length_c   1.000
_cell.angle_alpha   90.00
_cell.angle_beta   90.00
_cell.angle_gamma   90.00
#
_symmetry.space_group_name_H-M   'P 1'
#
loop_
_entity.id
_entity.type
_entity.pdbx_description
1 polymer ?
#
loop_
_entity_poly.entity_id
_entity_poly.type
_entity_poly.pdbx_seq_one_letter_code
_entity_poly.pdbx_strand_id
1 'polypeptide(L)'
;MAGKGGALAGLDLSLKLTPGEEQARLTAAQERLLQLRLVLGGLIGEDPQIGPPVCVVFEGWDASGKGGAIKRLVGPLDPRHVRVAQFGAPSYDEKRHHFLWRFWPALPGWGGMAVLDRSWYGRVLVERVEGFATEDQWQRAYREIVEFERTLADEGMIMVKFWLHLSSAEQLKRFQAREQDPLKTWKLTAEDWRNRGKRRQYKAAVEEMLDRTDHKAAPWVLVEAEDKRWARVKVVESVVAAIEAGMAARNIPIPPPPPA
;
A
#
# COMPACT_ATOMS: atom_id res chain seq x y z
N MET A 1 25.77 9.33 -6.37
CA MET A 1 26.36 8.01 -6.03
C MET A 1 25.56 7.46 -4.85
N ALA A 2 24.54 6.66 -5.11
CA ALA A 2 23.82 5.95 -4.07
C ALA A 2 24.74 4.88 -3.46
N GLY A 3 24.79 4.82 -2.13
CA GLY A 3 25.63 3.88 -1.41
C GLY A 3 25.33 2.43 -1.78
N LYS A 4 26.30 1.54 -1.61
CA LYS A 4 26.31 0.12 -1.96
C LYS A 4 25.26 -0.78 -1.27
N GLY A 5 24.20 -0.23 -0.69
CA GLY A 5 23.05 -0.96 -0.12
C GLY A 5 21.77 -0.48 -0.81
N GLY A 6 20.94 -1.41 -1.29
CA GLY A 6 19.63 -1.05 -1.89
C GLY A 6 18.71 -0.38 -0.87
N ALA A 7 17.56 0.14 -1.32
CA ALA A 7 16.59 0.89 -0.50
C ALA A 7 16.14 0.12 0.76
N LEU A 8 16.04 -1.20 0.67
CA LEU A 8 15.64 -2.04 1.81
C LEU A 8 16.73 -2.20 2.89
N ALA A 9 17.99 -1.97 2.55
CA ALA A 9 19.09 -2.10 3.51
C ALA A 9 19.16 -0.93 4.51
N GLY A 10 18.53 0.20 4.18
CA GLY A 10 18.46 1.37 5.05
C GLY A 10 17.32 1.34 6.09
N LEU A 11 16.49 0.30 6.07
CA LEU A 11 15.35 0.21 7.00
C LEU A 11 15.79 -0.24 8.40
N ASP A 12 15.39 0.52 9.41
CA ASP A 12 15.59 0.15 10.82
C ASP A 12 14.48 -0.79 11.30
N LEU A 13 14.73 -2.09 11.22
CA LEU A 13 13.77 -3.11 11.65
C LEU A 13 13.66 -3.25 13.18
N SER A 14 14.41 -2.47 13.98
CA SER A 14 14.30 -2.45 15.44
C SER A 14 13.16 -1.57 15.95
N LEU A 15 12.56 -0.74 15.10
CA LEU A 15 11.47 0.16 15.44
C LEU A 15 10.25 -0.60 15.94
N LYS A 16 9.74 -0.18 17.10
CA LYS A 16 8.60 -0.81 17.78
C LYS A 16 7.83 0.19 18.61
N LEU A 17 6.58 -0.12 18.92
CA LEU A 17 5.73 0.65 19.81
C LEU A 17 5.20 -0.22 20.94
N THR A 18 5.05 0.38 22.11
CA THR A 18 4.26 -0.20 23.20
C THR A 18 2.77 -0.21 22.84
N PRO A 19 1.95 -1.03 23.52
CA PRO A 19 0.49 -1.01 23.30
C PRO A 19 -0.14 0.37 23.55
N GLY A 20 0.34 1.12 24.55
CA GLY A 20 -0.16 2.47 24.85
C GLY A 20 0.18 3.48 23.76
N GLU A 21 1.42 3.46 23.26
CA GLU A 21 1.83 4.31 22.15
C GLU A 21 1.07 3.98 20.84
N GLU A 22 0.89 2.68 20.53
CA GLU A 22 0.05 2.27 19.39
C GLU A 22 -1.35 2.85 19.52
N GLN A 23 -1.99 2.66 20.68
CA GLN A 23 -3.37 3.11 20.89
C GLN A 23 -3.49 4.62 20.73
N ALA A 24 -2.66 5.41 21.39
CA ALA A 24 -2.73 6.87 21.36
C ALA A 24 -2.50 7.41 19.94
N ARG A 25 -1.40 6.99 19.27
CA ARG A 25 -1.06 7.47 17.93
C ARG A 25 -2.05 7.00 16.88
N LEU A 26 -2.49 5.73 16.97
CA LEU A 26 -3.44 5.17 16.01
C LEU A 26 -4.80 5.87 16.10
N THR A 27 -5.30 6.11 17.31
CA THR A 27 -6.58 6.83 17.51
C THR A 27 -6.50 8.23 16.92
N ALA A 28 -5.49 9.01 17.27
CA ALA A 28 -5.32 10.37 16.75
C ALA A 28 -5.21 10.38 15.20
N ALA A 29 -4.43 9.47 14.63
CA ALA A 29 -4.28 9.37 13.17
C ALA A 29 -5.58 8.92 12.48
N GLN A 30 -6.36 8.04 13.10
CA GLN A 30 -7.65 7.56 12.57
C GLN A 30 -8.73 8.64 12.61
N GLU A 31 -8.81 9.41 13.68
CA GLU A 31 -9.72 10.56 13.80
C GLU A 31 -9.39 11.62 12.77
N ARG A 32 -8.09 11.92 12.62
CA ARG A 32 -7.63 12.85 11.59
C ARG A 32 -7.94 12.36 10.18
N LEU A 33 -7.70 11.08 9.89
CA LEU A 33 -8.03 10.48 8.60
C LEU A 33 -9.53 10.58 8.29
N LEU A 34 -10.39 10.27 9.26
CA LEU A 34 -11.84 10.39 9.11
C LEU A 34 -12.24 11.83 8.77
N GLN A 35 -11.73 12.81 9.51
CA GLN A 35 -12.00 14.23 9.25
C GLN A 35 -11.61 14.63 7.82
N LEU A 36 -10.37 14.30 7.40
CA LEU A 36 -9.89 14.62 6.05
C LEU A 36 -10.73 13.93 4.97
N ARG A 37 -11.15 12.70 5.21
CA ARG A 37 -12.00 11.96 4.27
C ARG A 37 -13.41 12.56 4.14
N LEU A 38 -13.98 13.07 5.23
CA LEU A 38 -15.26 13.77 5.19
C LEU A 38 -15.16 15.08 4.41
N VAL A 39 -14.06 15.82 4.58
CA VAL A 39 -13.80 17.03 3.77
C VAL A 39 -13.67 16.69 2.29
N LEU A 40 -12.81 15.72 1.94
CA LEU A 40 -12.62 15.32 0.55
C LEU A 40 -13.89 14.71 -0.09
N GLY A 41 -14.77 14.14 0.73
CA GLY A 41 -16.08 13.65 0.29
C GLY A 41 -17.12 14.75 0.08
N GLY A 42 -16.80 16.00 0.38
CA GLY A 42 -17.76 17.11 0.34
C GLY A 42 -18.87 16.98 1.37
N LEU A 43 -18.59 16.34 2.51
CA LEU A 43 -19.60 16.07 3.55
C LEU A 43 -19.55 17.07 4.72
N ILE A 44 -18.41 17.70 4.94
CA ILE A 44 -18.19 18.74 5.96
C ILE A 44 -17.32 19.87 5.40
N GLY A 45 -17.43 21.06 5.98
CA GLY A 45 -16.72 22.29 5.60
C GLY A 45 -17.67 23.46 5.41
N GLU A 46 -17.15 24.67 5.28
CA GLU A 46 -17.95 25.90 5.06
C GLU A 46 -18.54 25.93 3.64
N ASP A 47 -17.76 25.47 2.63
CA ASP A 47 -18.19 25.31 1.24
C ASP A 47 -17.81 23.91 0.76
N PRO A 48 -18.66 22.88 1.04
CA PRO A 48 -18.31 21.49 0.76
C PRO A 48 -18.17 21.22 -0.73
N GLN A 49 -16.96 20.95 -1.18
CA GLN A 49 -16.65 20.55 -2.55
C GLN A 49 -16.09 19.12 -2.54
N ILE A 50 -16.43 18.35 -3.57
CA ILE A 50 -15.84 17.03 -3.77
C ILE A 50 -14.34 17.20 -4.10
N GLY A 51 -13.51 16.65 -3.24
CA GLY A 51 -12.05 16.72 -3.38
C GLY A 51 -11.46 15.59 -4.20
N PRO A 52 -10.13 15.60 -4.37
CA PRO A 52 -9.40 14.62 -5.17
C PRO A 52 -9.57 13.19 -4.65
N PRO A 53 -9.55 12.20 -5.56
CA PRO A 53 -9.60 10.79 -5.17
C PRO A 53 -8.31 10.37 -4.46
N VAL A 54 -8.42 9.39 -3.55
CA VAL A 54 -7.28 8.83 -2.81
C VAL A 54 -7.12 7.36 -3.16
N CYS A 55 -5.95 6.97 -3.67
CA CYS A 55 -5.62 5.57 -3.94
C CYS A 55 -4.43 5.12 -3.09
N VAL A 56 -4.65 4.10 -2.26
CA VAL A 56 -3.61 3.53 -1.40
C VAL A 56 -3.26 2.13 -1.87
N VAL A 57 -2.01 1.93 -2.24
CA VAL A 57 -1.49 0.66 -2.77
C VAL A 57 -0.65 -0.05 -1.71
N PHE A 58 -0.96 -1.31 -1.45
CA PHE A 58 -0.23 -2.15 -0.51
C PHE A 58 0.51 -3.28 -1.21
N GLU A 59 1.83 -3.22 -1.13
CA GLU A 59 2.74 -4.31 -1.49
C GLU A 59 3.60 -4.70 -0.28
N GLY A 60 4.27 -5.83 -0.34
CA GLY A 60 5.12 -6.30 0.76
C GLY A 60 5.18 -7.81 0.85
N TRP A 61 6.11 -8.29 1.64
CA TRP A 61 6.32 -9.71 1.86
C TRP A 61 5.04 -10.42 2.35
N ASP A 62 4.93 -11.70 2.03
CA ASP A 62 3.89 -12.55 2.63
C ASP A 62 4.08 -12.53 4.15
N ALA A 63 2.97 -12.51 4.88
CA ALA A 63 2.91 -12.29 6.33
C ALA A 63 3.47 -10.93 6.84
N SER A 64 3.76 -9.94 5.98
CA SER A 64 4.24 -8.63 6.43
C SER A 64 3.23 -7.84 7.27
N GLY A 65 1.96 -8.20 7.23
CA GLY A 65 0.93 -7.54 8.03
C GLY A 65 0.03 -6.59 7.23
N LYS A 66 0.08 -6.61 5.88
CA LYS A 66 -0.76 -5.80 4.99
C LYS A 66 -2.23 -5.76 5.44
N GLY A 67 -2.92 -6.88 5.52
CA GLY A 67 -4.32 -6.91 5.91
C GLY A 67 -4.60 -6.37 7.32
N GLY A 68 -3.63 -6.45 8.24
CA GLY A 68 -3.73 -5.83 9.57
C GLY A 68 -3.61 -4.30 9.53
N ALA A 69 -2.77 -3.77 8.67
CA ALA A 69 -2.62 -2.34 8.42
C ALA A 69 -3.86 -1.79 7.67
N ILE A 70 -4.30 -2.47 6.62
CA ILE A 70 -5.53 -2.13 5.88
C ILE A 70 -6.73 -2.04 6.82
N LYS A 71 -6.92 -3.04 7.70
CA LYS A 71 -8.02 -3.01 8.68
C LYS A 71 -7.98 -1.77 9.59
N ARG A 72 -6.80 -1.30 10.00
CA ARG A 72 -6.66 -0.08 10.83
C ARG A 72 -6.88 1.18 10.02
N LEU A 73 -6.45 1.18 8.77
CA LEU A 73 -6.63 2.30 7.87
C LEU A 73 -8.12 2.55 7.57
N VAL A 74 -8.87 1.49 7.24
CA VAL A 74 -10.28 1.64 6.83
C VAL A 74 -11.27 1.57 7.98
N GLY A 75 -10.83 1.09 9.16
CA GLY A 75 -11.71 0.86 10.30
C GLY A 75 -12.56 2.07 10.75
N PRO A 76 -12.03 3.30 10.76
CA PRO A 76 -12.80 4.47 11.15
C PRO A 76 -13.68 5.03 10.01
N LEU A 77 -13.50 4.56 8.77
CA LEU A 77 -14.14 5.12 7.59
C LEU A 77 -15.49 4.48 7.31
N ASP A 78 -16.41 5.27 6.74
CA ASP A 78 -17.68 4.74 6.24
C ASP A 78 -17.42 3.82 5.04
N PRO A 79 -17.85 2.54 5.09
CA PRO A 79 -17.61 1.58 4.02
C PRO A 79 -18.28 1.94 2.69
N ARG A 80 -19.23 2.86 2.68
CA ARG A 80 -19.86 3.37 1.44
C ARG A 80 -18.93 4.30 0.66
N HIS A 81 -17.94 4.89 1.32
CA HIS A 81 -17.01 5.87 0.74
C HIS A 81 -15.56 5.37 0.60
N VAL A 82 -15.31 4.11 0.96
CA VAL A 82 -14.01 3.47 0.79
C VAL A 82 -14.16 2.09 0.16
N ARG A 83 -13.42 1.83 -0.89
CA ARG A 83 -13.38 0.52 -1.55
C ARG A 83 -12.08 -0.18 -1.18
N VAL A 84 -12.17 -1.39 -0.65
CA VAL A 84 -11.02 -2.30 -0.49
C VAL A 84 -11.08 -3.35 -1.58
N ALA A 85 -10.05 -3.41 -2.43
CA ALA A 85 -9.93 -4.39 -3.49
C ALA A 85 -8.68 -5.25 -3.27
N GLN A 86 -8.86 -6.57 -3.29
CA GLN A 86 -7.76 -7.53 -3.21
C GLN A 86 -7.54 -8.18 -4.58
N PHE A 87 -6.29 -8.19 -5.05
CA PHE A 87 -5.94 -8.78 -6.34
C PHE A 87 -5.12 -10.06 -6.17
N GLY A 88 -5.68 -11.15 -6.67
CA GLY A 88 -5.00 -12.44 -6.83
C GLY A 88 -4.52 -12.65 -8.26
N ALA A 89 -4.31 -13.92 -8.64
CA ALA A 89 -4.01 -14.30 -10.02
C ALA A 89 -5.10 -13.78 -10.98
N PRO A 90 -4.72 -13.25 -12.17
CA PRO A 90 -5.70 -12.78 -13.14
C PRO A 90 -6.56 -13.93 -13.67
N SER A 91 -7.86 -13.65 -13.88
CA SER A 91 -8.80 -14.57 -14.52
C SER A 91 -8.43 -14.84 -15.98
N TYR A 92 -9.09 -15.81 -16.60
CA TYR A 92 -8.89 -16.09 -18.03
C TYR A 92 -9.20 -14.86 -18.90
N ASP A 93 -10.27 -14.15 -18.61
CA ASP A 93 -10.66 -12.96 -19.37
C ASP A 93 -9.69 -11.79 -19.13
N GLU A 94 -9.30 -11.53 -17.88
CA GLU A 94 -8.31 -10.49 -17.56
C GLU A 94 -6.97 -10.70 -18.30
N LYS A 95 -6.55 -11.95 -18.51
CA LYS A 95 -5.32 -12.28 -19.27
C LYS A 95 -5.38 -11.92 -20.75
N ARG A 96 -6.58 -11.70 -21.32
CA ARG A 96 -6.77 -11.29 -22.72
C ARG A 96 -6.57 -9.79 -22.92
N HIS A 97 -6.52 -9.03 -21.83
CA HIS A 97 -6.34 -7.58 -21.82
C HIS A 97 -4.94 -7.19 -21.35
N HIS A 98 -4.58 -5.94 -21.55
CA HIS A 98 -3.38 -5.38 -20.95
C HIS A 98 -3.43 -5.52 -19.42
N PHE A 99 -2.32 -5.84 -18.76
CA PHE A 99 -2.32 -6.17 -17.33
C PHE A 99 -2.87 -5.03 -16.42
N LEU A 100 -2.79 -3.78 -16.85
CA LEU A 100 -3.36 -2.64 -16.12
C LEU A 100 -4.89 -2.58 -16.21
N TRP A 101 -5.51 -3.20 -17.21
CA TRP A 101 -6.95 -3.12 -17.45
C TRP A 101 -7.79 -3.51 -16.24
N ARG A 102 -7.43 -4.57 -15.56
CA ARG A 102 -8.16 -5.11 -14.42
C ARG A 102 -8.22 -4.19 -13.19
N PHE A 103 -7.32 -3.21 -13.11
CA PHE A 103 -7.25 -2.29 -11.98
C PHE A 103 -8.13 -1.05 -12.17
N TRP A 104 -8.42 -0.65 -13.40
CA TRP A 104 -9.25 0.53 -13.69
C TRP A 104 -10.59 0.53 -12.95
N PRO A 105 -11.39 -0.55 -12.93
CA PRO A 105 -12.67 -0.58 -12.23
C PRO A 105 -12.55 -0.44 -10.70
N ALA A 106 -11.35 -0.62 -10.14
CA ALA A 106 -11.11 -0.51 -8.70
C ALA A 106 -10.65 0.88 -8.27
N LEU A 107 -10.25 1.73 -9.22
CA LEU A 107 -9.79 3.09 -8.91
C LEU A 107 -10.93 3.97 -8.40
N PRO A 108 -10.64 4.89 -7.46
CA PRO A 108 -11.65 5.80 -6.94
C PRO A 108 -11.90 6.95 -7.91
N GLY A 109 -13.13 7.42 -7.98
CA GLY A 109 -13.46 8.74 -8.54
C GLY A 109 -13.26 9.86 -7.52
N TRP A 110 -13.50 11.11 -7.94
CA TRP A 110 -13.48 12.29 -7.07
C TRP A 110 -14.34 12.08 -5.81
N GLY A 111 -13.86 12.51 -4.66
CA GLY A 111 -14.49 12.28 -3.36
C GLY A 111 -14.34 10.85 -2.81
N GLY A 112 -13.86 9.90 -3.62
CA GLY A 112 -13.73 8.51 -3.24
C GLY A 112 -12.35 8.12 -2.69
N MET A 113 -12.26 6.94 -2.10
CA MET A 113 -11.00 6.30 -1.68
C MET A 113 -10.98 4.83 -2.06
N ALA A 114 -9.87 4.37 -2.60
CA ALA A 114 -9.62 2.94 -2.81
C ALA A 114 -8.35 2.49 -2.09
N VAL A 115 -8.40 1.26 -1.57
CA VAL A 115 -7.26 0.59 -0.94
C VAL A 115 -7.04 -0.74 -1.65
N LEU A 116 -5.88 -0.91 -2.26
CA LEU A 116 -5.54 -2.08 -3.05
C LEU A 116 -4.60 -2.99 -2.26
N ASP A 117 -5.05 -4.20 -1.91
CA ASP A 117 -4.19 -5.25 -1.37
C ASP A 117 -3.64 -6.07 -2.53
N ARG A 118 -2.38 -5.84 -2.87
CA ARG A 118 -1.70 -6.14 -4.13
C ARG A 118 -2.24 -5.29 -5.29
N SER A 119 -1.44 -5.13 -6.33
CA SER A 119 -1.72 -4.18 -7.40
C SER A 119 -1.05 -4.59 -8.72
N TRP A 120 -0.93 -3.63 -9.63
CA TRP A 120 -0.20 -3.76 -10.89
C TRP A 120 1.27 -4.11 -10.73
N TYR A 121 1.84 -3.90 -9.54
CA TYR A 121 3.22 -4.29 -9.22
C TYR A 121 3.44 -5.80 -9.23
N GLY A 122 2.37 -6.60 -9.17
CA GLY A 122 2.44 -8.05 -9.40
C GLY A 122 3.16 -8.42 -10.71
N ARG A 123 3.06 -7.59 -11.77
CA ARG A 123 3.73 -7.78 -13.06
C ARG A 123 5.24 -7.83 -12.94
N VAL A 124 5.83 -6.94 -12.13
CA VAL A 124 7.29 -6.84 -11.92
C VAL A 124 7.78 -7.59 -10.68
N LEU A 125 6.86 -8.18 -9.90
CA LEU A 125 7.15 -8.99 -8.72
C LEU A 125 6.82 -10.47 -8.98
N VAL A 126 5.64 -10.93 -8.62
CA VAL A 126 5.28 -12.36 -8.70
C VAL A 126 5.29 -12.87 -10.13
N GLU A 127 4.77 -12.13 -11.08
CA GLU A 127 4.72 -12.60 -12.47
C GLU A 127 6.11 -12.70 -13.10
N ARG A 128 7.02 -11.79 -12.75
CA ARG A 128 8.44 -11.85 -13.12
C ARG A 128 9.14 -13.03 -12.46
N VAL A 129 9.06 -13.17 -11.14
CA VAL A 129 9.83 -14.16 -10.36
C VAL A 129 9.34 -15.58 -10.62
N GLU A 130 8.05 -15.76 -10.84
CA GLU A 130 7.44 -17.07 -11.14
C GLU A 130 7.46 -17.41 -12.64
N GLY A 131 7.89 -16.49 -13.51
CA GLY A 131 7.95 -16.72 -14.95
C GLY A 131 6.59 -16.68 -15.63
N PHE A 132 5.60 -16.01 -15.03
CA PHE A 132 4.27 -15.83 -15.64
C PHE A 132 4.24 -14.69 -16.66
N ALA A 133 5.21 -13.77 -16.59
CA ALA A 133 5.46 -12.75 -17.60
C ALA A 133 6.80 -13.00 -18.27
N THR A 134 6.87 -12.80 -19.60
CA THR A 134 8.13 -12.83 -20.33
C THR A 134 9.02 -11.67 -19.92
N GLU A 135 10.32 -11.73 -20.25
CA GLU A 135 11.26 -10.66 -19.93
C GLU A 135 10.81 -9.33 -20.55
N ASP A 136 10.44 -9.31 -21.81
CA ASP A 136 9.93 -8.12 -22.50
C ASP A 136 8.69 -7.55 -21.81
N GLN A 137 7.80 -8.41 -21.30
CA GLN A 137 6.58 -7.98 -20.64
C GLN A 137 6.85 -7.29 -19.30
N TRP A 138 7.71 -7.86 -18.44
CA TRP A 138 7.98 -7.23 -17.16
C TRP A 138 8.98 -6.07 -17.26
N GLN A 139 9.90 -6.09 -18.24
CA GLN A 139 10.81 -4.96 -18.46
C GLN A 139 10.09 -3.68 -18.89
N ARG A 140 9.18 -3.77 -19.87
CA ARG A 140 8.39 -2.61 -20.31
C ARG A 140 7.41 -2.14 -19.24
N ALA A 141 6.93 -3.04 -18.37
CA ALA A 141 5.93 -2.73 -17.37
C ALA A 141 6.38 -1.65 -16.38
N TYR A 142 7.66 -1.49 -16.11
CA TYR A 142 8.15 -0.41 -15.27
C TYR A 142 7.77 0.98 -15.81
N ARG A 143 7.97 1.19 -17.11
CA ARG A 143 7.55 2.43 -17.77
C ARG A 143 6.04 2.57 -17.79
N GLU A 144 5.33 1.50 -18.17
CA GLU A 144 3.86 1.49 -18.26
C GLU A 144 3.21 1.81 -16.90
N ILE A 145 3.77 1.29 -15.80
CA ILE A 145 3.32 1.59 -14.44
C ILE A 145 3.54 3.07 -14.09
N VAL A 146 4.72 3.60 -14.34
CA VAL A 146 5.03 5.00 -14.05
C VAL A 146 4.15 5.95 -14.86
N GLU A 147 3.93 5.67 -16.14
CA GLU A 147 3.05 6.45 -17.01
C GLU A 147 1.59 6.38 -16.54
N PHE A 148 1.12 5.19 -16.16
CA PHE A 148 -0.21 4.98 -15.59
C PHE A 148 -0.43 5.78 -14.29
N GLU A 149 0.50 5.69 -13.35
CA GLU A 149 0.43 6.43 -12.09
C GLU A 149 0.50 7.94 -12.29
N ARG A 150 1.31 8.41 -13.24
CA ARG A 150 1.36 9.83 -13.62
C ARG A 150 0.04 10.30 -14.20
N THR A 151 -0.56 9.55 -15.12
CA THR A 151 -1.87 9.87 -15.69
C THR A 151 -2.93 10.04 -14.59
N LEU A 152 -2.94 9.16 -13.59
CA LEU A 152 -3.87 9.26 -12.47
C LEU A 152 -3.57 10.47 -11.57
N ALA A 153 -2.29 10.74 -11.31
CA ALA A 153 -1.87 11.89 -10.50
C ALA A 153 -2.12 13.23 -11.20
N ASP A 154 -1.92 13.30 -12.51
CA ASP A 154 -2.19 14.50 -13.33
C ASP A 154 -3.69 14.81 -13.35
N GLU A 155 -4.56 13.81 -13.31
CA GLU A 155 -6.02 13.95 -13.12
C GLU A 155 -6.42 14.32 -11.68
N GLY A 156 -5.45 14.41 -10.77
CA GLY A 156 -5.66 14.89 -9.41
C GLY A 156 -5.59 13.82 -8.32
N MET A 157 -5.42 12.55 -8.64
CA MET A 157 -5.41 11.48 -7.64
C MET A 157 -4.24 11.61 -6.66
N ILE A 158 -4.54 11.53 -5.37
CA ILE A 158 -3.54 11.40 -4.32
C ILE A 158 -3.18 9.92 -4.19
N MET A 159 -1.95 9.58 -4.56
CA MET A 159 -1.47 8.19 -4.52
C MET A 159 -0.50 7.97 -3.36
N VAL A 160 -0.69 6.87 -2.63
CA VAL A 160 0.22 6.42 -1.57
C VAL A 160 0.57 4.97 -1.81
N LYS A 161 1.84 4.67 -1.98
CA LYS A 161 2.32 3.30 -2.22
C LYS A 161 3.13 2.80 -1.04
N PHE A 162 2.74 1.68 -0.48
CA PHE A 162 3.41 1.04 0.64
C PHE A 162 4.14 -0.23 0.22
N TRP A 163 5.42 -0.32 0.62
CA TRP A 163 6.13 -1.59 0.69
C TRP A 163 6.36 -1.97 2.16
N LEU A 164 5.66 -3.03 2.63
CA LEU A 164 5.83 -3.55 3.99
C LEU A 164 6.98 -4.56 4.02
N HIS A 165 8.08 -4.17 4.67
CA HIS A 165 9.30 -4.96 4.76
C HIS A 165 9.47 -5.59 6.14
N LEU A 166 9.89 -6.87 6.15
CA LEU A 166 10.28 -7.58 7.37
C LEU A 166 11.44 -8.53 7.08
N SER A 167 12.13 -8.93 8.13
CA SER A 167 13.22 -9.90 8.04
C SER A 167 12.74 -11.28 7.62
N SER A 168 13.66 -12.08 7.07
CA SER A 168 13.38 -13.50 6.78
C SER A 168 13.05 -14.30 8.04
N ALA A 169 13.68 -13.97 9.16
CA ALA A 169 13.45 -14.64 10.43
C ALA A 169 12.02 -14.38 10.95
N GLU A 170 11.59 -13.12 10.97
CA GLU A 170 10.24 -12.75 11.40
C GLU A 170 9.17 -13.33 10.46
N GLN A 171 9.43 -13.38 9.14
CA GLN A 171 8.51 -14.02 8.21
C GLN A 171 8.29 -15.50 8.55
N LEU A 172 9.37 -16.25 8.81
CA LEU A 172 9.29 -17.67 9.19
C LEU A 172 8.49 -17.86 10.48
N LYS A 173 8.82 -17.05 11.51
CA LYS A 173 8.09 -17.06 12.77
C LYS A 173 6.59 -16.84 12.59
N ARG A 174 6.22 -15.91 11.70
CA ARG A 174 4.80 -15.63 11.40
C ARG A 174 4.13 -16.77 10.63
N PHE A 175 4.84 -17.44 9.74
CA PHE A 175 4.32 -18.62 9.04
C PHE A 175 4.04 -19.74 10.05
N GLN A 176 5.00 -20.07 10.91
CA GLN A 176 4.85 -21.07 11.96
C GLN A 176 3.69 -20.76 12.92
N ALA A 177 3.55 -19.49 13.32
CA ALA A 177 2.44 -19.05 14.15
C ALA A 177 1.07 -19.15 13.44
N ARG A 178 1.01 -19.04 12.09
CA ARG A 178 -0.21 -19.26 11.33
C ARG A 178 -0.57 -20.74 11.23
N GLU A 179 0.41 -21.64 11.09
CA GLU A 179 0.20 -23.08 11.06
C GLU A 179 -0.42 -23.60 12.36
N GLN A 180 -0.03 -22.99 13.49
CA GLN A 180 -0.50 -23.38 14.83
C GLN A 180 -1.87 -22.77 15.21
N ASP A 181 -2.37 -21.80 14.45
CA ASP A 181 -3.62 -21.09 14.74
C ASP A 181 -4.72 -21.53 13.76
N PRO A 182 -5.71 -22.36 14.21
CA PRO A 182 -6.79 -22.85 13.35
C PRO A 182 -7.57 -21.75 12.63
N LEU A 183 -7.62 -20.54 13.19
CA LEU A 183 -8.29 -19.38 12.60
C LEU A 183 -7.42 -18.63 11.60
N LYS A 184 -6.15 -19.04 11.42
CA LYS A 184 -5.19 -18.39 10.53
C LYS A 184 -4.52 -19.33 9.54
N THR A 185 -4.68 -20.64 9.67
CA THR A 185 -4.12 -21.63 8.72
C THR A 185 -4.51 -21.35 7.28
N TRP A 186 -5.76 -20.93 7.04
CA TRP A 186 -6.25 -20.57 5.72
C TRP A 186 -5.50 -19.40 5.04
N LYS A 187 -4.72 -18.62 5.83
CA LYS A 187 -3.85 -17.53 5.34
C LYS A 187 -2.46 -17.98 4.94
N LEU A 188 -2.17 -19.25 5.07
CA LEU A 188 -0.88 -19.83 4.71
C LEU A 188 -1.10 -20.87 3.63
N THR A 189 -0.53 -20.63 2.47
CA THR A 189 -0.67 -21.45 1.28
C THR A 189 0.67 -22.05 0.85
N ALA A 190 0.65 -23.05 -0.01
CA ALA A 190 1.86 -23.57 -0.64
C ALA A 190 2.61 -22.48 -1.43
N GLU A 191 1.89 -21.48 -1.92
CA GLU A 191 2.47 -20.33 -2.60
C GLU A 191 3.35 -19.50 -1.68
N ASP A 192 2.92 -19.24 -0.44
CA ASP A 192 3.72 -18.49 0.54
C ASP A 192 5.09 -19.17 0.80
N TRP A 193 5.10 -20.50 0.93
CA TRP A 193 6.33 -21.28 1.10
C TRP A 193 7.21 -21.26 -0.15
N ARG A 194 6.63 -21.38 -1.34
CA ARG A 194 7.35 -21.27 -2.61
C ARG A 194 7.98 -19.88 -2.77
N ASN A 195 7.22 -18.82 -2.52
CA ASN A 195 7.71 -17.44 -2.58
C ASN A 195 8.87 -17.21 -1.60
N ARG A 196 8.75 -17.75 -0.38
CA ARG A 196 9.83 -17.70 0.61
C ARG A 196 11.10 -18.41 0.11
N GLY A 197 10.97 -19.55 -0.55
CA GLY A 197 12.11 -20.27 -1.17
C GLY A 197 12.85 -19.42 -2.22
N LYS A 198 12.13 -18.52 -2.90
CA LYS A 198 12.67 -17.59 -3.90
C LYS A 198 13.00 -16.19 -3.36
N ARG A 199 13.10 -16.01 -2.03
CA ARG A 199 13.23 -14.70 -1.38
C ARG A 199 14.38 -13.86 -1.97
N ARG A 200 15.49 -14.46 -2.38
CA ARG A 200 16.62 -13.73 -3.01
C ARG A 200 16.19 -13.09 -4.34
N GLN A 201 15.46 -13.82 -5.17
CA GLN A 201 14.96 -13.34 -6.46
C GLN A 201 13.91 -12.25 -6.25
N TYR A 202 12.97 -12.47 -5.34
CA TYR A 202 11.99 -11.45 -4.96
C TYR A 202 12.66 -10.18 -4.41
N LYS A 203 13.70 -10.30 -3.56
CA LYS A 203 14.42 -9.13 -3.06
C LYS A 203 15.03 -8.31 -4.19
N ALA A 204 15.68 -8.96 -5.16
CA ALA A 204 16.22 -8.27 -6.32
C ALA A 204 15.12 -7.56 -7.14
N ALA A 205 13.98 -8.23 -7.36
CA ALA A 205 12.86 -7.64 -8.06
C ALA A 205 12.26 -6.43 -7.32
N VAL A 206 12.19 -6.50 -5.99
CA VAL A 206 11.69 -5.40 -5.14
C VAL A 206 12.63 -4.20 -5.18
N GLU A 207 13.94 -4.40 -5.05
CA GLU A 207 14.92 -3.30 -5.12
C GLU A 207 14.85 -2.60 -6.49
N GLU A 208 14.75 -3.37 -7.58
CA GLU A 208 14.58 -2.80 -8.92
C GLU A 208 13.23 -2.09 -9.09
N MET A 209 12.15 -2.65 -8.52
CA MET A 209 10.84 -2.01 -8.52
C MET A 209 10.89 -0.65 -7.83
N LEU A 210 11.46 -0.59 -6.64
CA LEU A 210 11.59 0.65 -5.88
C LEU A 210 12.43 1.69 -6.66
N ASP A 211 13.58 1.28 -7.19
CA ASP A 211 14.47 2.16 -7.95
C ASP A 211 13.80 2.74 -9.22
N ARG A 212 13.08 1.90 -9.97
CA ARG A 212 12.54 2.27 -11.28
C ARG A 212 11.14 2.89 -11.23
N THR A 213 10.43 2.79 -10.12
CA THR A 213 9.04 3.27 -9.99
C THR A 213 8.82 4.23 -8.84
N ASP A 214 9.89 4.63 -8.13
CA ASP A 214 9.79 5.74 -7.18
C ASP A 214 9.83 7.07 -7.93
N HIS A 215 8.74 7.82 -7.86
CA HIS A 215 8.63 9.11 -8.53
C HIS A 215 7.78 10.09 -7.73
N LYS A 216 8.02 11.38 -7.94
CA LYS A 216 7.45 12.48 -7.14
C LYS A 216 5.91 12.45 -7.06
N ALA A 217 5.22 12.05 -8.14
CA ALA A 217 3.76 12.03 -8.19
C ALA A 217 3.15 10.86 -7.39
N ALA A 218 3.90 9.77 -7.18
CA ALA A 218 3.47 8.61 -6.40
C ALA A 218 4.70 7.96 -5.73
N PRO A 219 5.22 8.54 -4.64
CA PRO A 219 6.41 8.03 -3.96
C PRO A 219 6.11 6.74 -3.20
N TRP A 220 7.14 5.88 -3.06
CA TRP A 220 7.09 4.73 -2.19
C TRP A 220 7.31 5.11 -0.73
N VAL A 221 6.45 4.62 0.14
CA VAL A 221 6.63 4.63 1.59
C VAL A 221 7.09 3.24 2.03
N LEU A 222 8.33 3.14 2.46
CA LEU A 222 8.87 1.90 3.01
C LEU A 222 8.45 1.78 4.48
N VAL A 223 7.84 0.65 4.84
CA VAL A 223 7.31 0.41 6.19
C VAL A 223 8.07 -0.74 6.82
N GLU A 224 8.74 -0.46 7.92
CA GLU A 224 9.37 -1.45 8.79
C GLU A 224 8.25 -2.27 9.47
N ALA A 225 8.11 -3.52 9.07
CA ALA A 225 7.00 -4.35 9.49
C ALA A 225 7.39 -5.48 10.46
N GLU A 226 8.57 -5.39 11.06
CA GLU A 226 9.02 -6.29 12.12
C GLU A 226 8.11 -6.18 13.34
N ASP A 227 7.81 -4.98 13.79
CA ASP A 227 6.75 -4.73 14.77
C ASP A 227 5.44 -4.34 14.08
N LYS A 228 4.38 -5.10 14.38
CA LYS A 228 3.07 -4.88 13.76
C LYS A 228 2.40 -3.59 14.23
N ARG A 229 2.72 -3.11 15.47
CA ARG A 229 2.14 -1.88 16.02
C ARG A 229 2.74 -0.69 15.32
N TRP A 230 4.07 -0.65 15.21
CA TRP A 230 4.77 0.37 14.42
C TRP A 230 4.24 0.46 13.00
N ALA A 231 4.20 -0.67 12.28
CA ALA A 231 3.76 -0.70 10.88
C ALA A 231 2.34 -0.16 10.68
N ARG A 232 1.41 -0.50 11.57
CA ARG A 232 0.02 -0.03 11.49
C ARG A 232 -0.11 1.47 11.69
N VAL A 233 0.59 2.01 12.69
CA VAL A 233 0.61 3.44 12.98
C VAL A 233 1.26 4.19 11.83
N LYS A 234 2.46 3.79 11.39
CA LYS A 234 3.18 4.42 10.27
C LYS A 234 2.32 4.48 9.00
N VAL A 235 1.59 3.41 8.68
CA VAL A 235 0.71 3.38 7.51
C VAL A 235 -0.39 4.44 7.61
N VAL A 236 -1.11 4.52 8.73
CA VAL A 236 -2.22 5.49 8.85
C VAL A 236 -1.70 6.92 8.87
N GLU A 237 -0.65 7.21 9.63
CA GLU A 237 0.00 8.53 9.67
C GLU A 237 0.52 8.96 8.29
N SER A 238 1.10 8.03 7.52
CA SER A 238 1.58 8.35 6.17
C SER A 238 0.45 8.67 5.20
N VAL A 239 -0.70 8.00 5.32
CA VAL A 239 -1.88 8.33 4.50
C VAL A 239 -2.44 9.70 4.88
N VAL A 240 -2.52 10.02 6.17
CA VAL A 240 -2.93 11.36 6.66
C VAL A 240 -2.02 12.43 6.06
N ALA A 241 -0.70 12.28 6.22
CA ALA A 241 0.27 13.24 5.70
C ALA A 241 0.18 13.40 4.17
N ALA A 242 -0.02 12.32 3.42
CA ALA A 242 -0.17 12.38 1.97
C ALA A 242 -1.46 13.11 1.54
N ILE A 243 -2.57 12.90 2.26
CA ILE A 243 -3.82 13.61 1.99
C ILE A 243 -3.64 15.10 2.28
N GLU A 244 -3.06 15.48 3.42
CA GLU A 244 -2.80 16.87 3.77
C GLU A 244 -1.89 17.55 2.74
N ALA A 245 -0.81 16.89 2.33
CA ALA A 245 0.08 17.40 1.28
C ALA A 245 -0.65 17.56 -0.07
N GLY A 246 -1.51 16.59 -0.42
CA GLY A 246 -2.31 16.63 -1.63
C GLY A 246 -3.38 17.73 -1.62
N MET A 247 -3.99 18.01 -0.48
CA MET A 247 -4.92 19.13 -0.28
C MET A 247 -4.18 20.46 -0.39
N ALA A 248 -3.05 20.62 0.31
CA ALA A 248 -2.23 21.83 0.27
C ALA A 248 -1.76 22.17 -1.15
N ALA A 249 -1.29 21.18 -1.90
CA ALA A 249 -0.84 21.35 -3.28
C ALA A 249 -1.95 21.83 -4.24
N ARG A 250 -3.23 21.70 -3.84
CA ARG A 250 -4.42 22.10 -4.62
C ARG A 250 -5.17 23.28 -4.00
N ASN A 251 -4.58 23.93 -3.00
CA ASN A 251 -5.22 25.02 -2.24
C ASN A 251 -6.58 24.62 -1.64
N ILE A 252 -6.78 23.37 -1.30
CA ILE A 252 -7.96 22.88 -0.57
C ILE A 252 -7.74 23.18 0.91
N PRO A 253 -8.66 23.87 1.60
CA PRO A 253 -8.52 24.18 3.01
C PRO A 253 -8.36 22.89 3.86
N ILE A 254 -7.31 22.88 4.68
CA ILE A 254 -7.07 21.77 5.61
C ILE A 254 -7.71 22.15 6.95
N PRO A 255 -8.71 21.41 7.46
CA PRO A 255 -9.34 21.74 8.73
C PRO A 255 -8.32 21.61 9.88
N PRO A 256 -8.49 22.34 11.00
CA PRO A 256 -7.69 22.13 12.19
C PRO A 256 -7.85 20.68 12.68
N PRO A 257 -6.84 20.11 13.36
CA PRO A 257 -7.00 18.78 13.97
C PRO A 257 -8.23 18.70 14.86
N PRO A 258 -8.86 17.53 14.99
CA PRO A 258 -9.93 17.34 15.97
C PRO A 258 -9.45 17.71 17.37
N PRO A 259 -10.30 18.25 18.25
CA PRO A 259 -9.94 18.46 19.65
C PRO A 259 -9.58 17.14 20.30
N ALA A 260 -8.58 17.17 21.18
CA ALA A 260 -8.09 15.99 21.91
C ALA A 260 -9.13 15.45 22.90
#